data_7b385b339cc2ef0921a1505e4de70132
#
_entry.id   7b385b339cc2ef0921a1505e4de70132
#
_cell.length_a   1.000
_cell.length_b   1.000
_cell.length_c   1.000
_cell.angle_alpha   90.00
_cell.angle_beta   90.00
_cell.angle_gamma   90.00
#
_symmetry.space_group_name_H-M   'P 1'
#
loop_
_entity.id
_entity.type
_entity.pdbx_description
1 polymer ?
#
loop_
_entity_poly.entity_id
_entity_poly.type
_entity_poly.pdbx_seq_one_letter_code
_entity_poly.pdbx_strand_id
1 'polypeptide(L)'
;GLSGSVSAGFAPGLAKAVLPTALARYTREFSRVDIEIGSGTADALVAETSGGTLDFYVGQFARPQVWLSATPIGRSPVALISGVERGFAPMKPISLRRVTPLKLSVPSSTHSLRSRIEEAARNGEILVERTITIASLSAGLEFVAQTDWSSILPFWIALKELGNERVTVNPIADPSLSVELALIHLVQRPLSRASRHLYDHFREELTQCEQEWQRILR
;
A
#
# COMPACT_ATOMS: atom_id res chain seq x y z
N GLY A 1 -23.32 -23.34 6.53
CA GLY A 1 -22.07 -22.62 6.27
C GLY A 1 -22.36 -21.32 5.51
N LEU A 2 -21.45 -20.36 5.57
CA LEU A 2 -21.56 -19.10 4.84
C LEU A 2 -21.54 -19.34 3.32
N SER A 3 -22.42 -18.66 2.59
CA SER A 3 -22.49 -18.69 1.13
C SER A 3 -22.86 -17.30 0.62
N GLY A 4 -22.67 -17.05 -0.65
CA GLY A 4 -22.98 -15.76 -1.30
C GLY A 4 -21.82 -15.29 -2.18
N SER A 5 -21.78 -14.00 -2.46
CA SER A 5 -20.74 -13.37 -3.26
C SER A 5 -20.10 -12.19 -2.53
N VAL A 6 -18.85 -11.92 -2.83
CA VAL A 6 -18.10 -10.75 -2.37
C VAL A 6 -17.35 -10.15 -3.54
N SER A 7 -17.54 -8.86 -3.78
CA SER A 7 -16.77 -8.07 -4.72
C SER A 7 -16.00 -7.01 -3.95
N ALA A 8 -14.67 -7.07 -3.95
CA ALA A 8 -13.85 -6.17 -3.15
C ALA A 8 -12.68 -5.59 -3.94
N GLY A 9 -12.29 -4.36 -3.62
CA GLY A 9 -11.10 -3.71 -4.15
C GLY A 9 -10.08 -3.41 -3.05
N PHE A 10 -8.81 -3.55 -3.39
CA PHE A 10 -7.70 -3.23 -2.50
C PHE A 10 -6.68 -2.37 -3.25
N ALA A 11 -6.11 -1.39 -2.58
CA ALA A 11 -5.01 -0.63 -3.16
C ALA A 11 -3.92 -1.57 -3.69
N PRO A 12 -3.28 -1.27 -4.83
CA PRO A 12 -2.36 -2.20 -5.52
C PRO A 12 -1.29 -2.81 -4.62
N GLY A 13 -0.71 -2.03 -3.72
CA GLY A 13 0.29 -2.53 -2.78
C GLY A 13 -0.28 -3.50 -1.75
N LEU A 14 -1.49 -3.26 -1.26
CA LEU A 14 -2.20 -4.16 -0.34
C LEU A 14 -2.64 -5.45 -1.05
N ALA A 15 -3.12 -5.32 -2.29
CA ALA A 15 -3.50 -6.47 -3.12
C ALA A 15 -2.32 -7.39 -3.42
N LYS A 16 -1.11 -6.83 -3.57
CA LYS A 16 0.13 -7.59 -3.80
C LYS A 16 0.68 -8.23 -2.52
N ALA A 17 0.77 -7.45 -1.44
CA ALA A 17 1.59 -7.82 -0.29
C ALA A 17 0.80 -8.44 0.88
N VAL A 18 -0.48 -8.11 1.06
CA VAL A 18 -1.29 -8.51 2.22
C VAL A 18 -2.44 -9.43 1.83
N LEU A 19 -3.23 -9.06 0.83
CA LEU A 19 -4.44 -9.76 0.44
C LEU A 19 -4.24 -11.25 0.12
N PRO A 20 -3.21 -11.70 -0.61
CA PRO A 20 -3.11 -13.11 -1.03
C PRO A 20 -3.13 -14.10 0.14
N THR A 21 -2.43 -13.80 1.24
CA THR A 21 -2.41 -14.65 2.44
C THR A 21 -3.76 -14.64 3.15
N ALA A 22 -4.38 -13.49 3.31
CA ALA A 22 -5.73 -13.36 3.88
C ALA A 22 -6.77 -14.11 3.04
N LEU A 23 -6.69 -13.98 1.73
CA LEU A 23 -7.60 -14.62 0.79
C LEU A 23 -7.44 -16.16 0.80
N ALA A 24 -6.21 -16.65 0.88
CA ALA A 24 -5.95 -18.09 1.01
C ALA A 24 -6.55 -18.70 2.29
N ARG A 25 -6.54 -17.98 3.41
CA ARG A 25 -7.21 -18.41 4.64
C ARG A 25 -8.73 -18.35 4.50
N TYR A 26 -9.24 -17.24 3.98
CA TYR A 26 -10.67 -17.03 3.77
C TYR A 26 -11.31 -18.12 2.90
N THR A 27 -10.69 -18.47 1.76
CA THR A 27 -11.22 -19.48 0.83
C THR A 27 -11.23 -20.87 1.40
N ARG A 28 -10.33 -21.20 2.32
CA ARG A 28 -10.33 -22.49 3.03
C ARG A 28 -11.47 -22.57 4.06
N GLU A 29 -11.78 -21.47 4.72
CA GLU A 29 -12.85 -21.38 5.73
C GLU A 29 -14.23 -21.29 5.09
N PHE A 30 -14.36 -20.53 4.01
CA PHE A 30 -15.64 -20.23 3.35
C PHE A 30 -15.68 -20.69 1.89
N SER A 31 -15.63 -21.99 1.68
CA SER A 31 -15.53 -22.62 0.34
C SER A 31 -16.74 -22.42 -0.58
N ARG A 32 -17.86 -21.85 -0.07
CA ARG A 32 -19.10 -21.62 -0.84
C ARG A 32 -19.38 -20.13 -1.09
N VAL A 33 -18.37 -19.31 -0.95
CA VAL A 33 -18.46 -17.87 -1.27
C VAL A 33 -17.76 -17.62 -2.60
N ASP A 34 -18.48 -17.03 -3.54
CA ASP A 34 -17.90 -16.54 -4.78
C ASP A 34 -17.19 -15.21 -4.53
N ILE A 35 -15.97 -15.06 -5.03
CA ILE A 35 -15.12 -13.91 -4.73
C ILE A 35 -14.64 -13.28 -6.02
N GLU A 36 -14.81 -11.97 -6.13
CA GLU A 36 -14.24 -11.14 -7.17
C GLU A 36 -13.39 -10.04 -6.56
N ILE A 37 -12.13 -9.94 -6.96
CA ILE A 37 -11.21 -8.89 -6.53
C ILE A 37 -10.96 -7.93 -7.68
N GLY A 38 -11.43 -6.70 -7.51
CA GLY A 38 -11.20 -5.61 -8.46
C GLY A 38 -9.75 -5.16 -8.47
N SER A 39 -9.29 -4.70 -9.62
CA SER A 39 -7.96 -4.14 -9.80
C SER A 39 -8.02 -2.77 -10.47
N GLY A 40 -7.07 -1.90 -10.15
CA GLY A 40 -7.01 -0.56 -10.73
C GLY A 40 -6.37 0.44 -9.78
N THR A 41 -6.45 1.71 -10.16
CA THR A 41 -6.03 2.82 -9.29
C THR A 41 -6.99 2.98 -8.12
N ALA A 42 -6.56 3.63 -7.04
CA ALA A 42 -7.42 3.94 -5.90
C ALA A 42 -8.70 4.68 -6.33
N ASP A 43 -8.57 5.68 -7.21
CA ASP A 43 -9.73 6.44 -7.71
C ASP A 43 -10.71 5.57 -8.49
N ALA A 44 -10.22 4.65 -9.31
CA ALA A 44 -11.06 3.72 -10.04
C ALA A 44 -11.83 2.77 -9.10
N LEU A 45 -11.14 2.19 -8.11
CA LEU A 45 -11.74 1.28 -7.14
C LEU A 45 -12.75 2.00 -6.21
N VAL A 46 -12.48 3.25 -5.83
CA VAL A 46 -13.45 4.10 -5.12
C VAL A 46 -14.69 4.38 -5.98
N ALA A 47 -14.51 4.68 -7.27
CA ALA A 47 -15.61 4.91 -8.21
C ALA A 47 -16.47 3.65 -8.39
N GLU A 48 -15.88 2.47 -8.51
CA GLU A 48 -16.57 1.18 -8.59
C GLU A 48 -17.36 0.87 -7.31
N THR A 49 -16.80 1.21 -6.14
CA THR A 49 -17.48 1.08 -4.85
C THR A 49 -18.64 2.06 -4.75
N SER A 50 -18.46 3.30 -5.18
CA SER A 50 -19.49 4.33 -5.24
C SER A 50 -20.65 3.93 -6.20
N GLY A 51 -20.31 3.30 -7.32
CA GLY A 51 -21.28 2.77 -8.29
C GLY A 51 -21.94 1.46 -7.87
N GLY A 52 -21.54 0.84 -6.77
CA GLY A 52 -22.08 -0.41 -6.26
C GLY A 52 -21.59 -1.68 -6.96
N THR A 53 -20.60 -1.58 -7.86
CA THR A 53 -19.94 -2.74 -8.48
C THR A 53 -19.10 -3.50 -7.48
N LEU A 54 -18.39 -2.78 -6.59
CA LEU A 54 -17.68 -3.37 -5.46
C LEU A 54 -18.51 -3.20 -4.18
N ASP A 55 -18.49 -4.20 -3.32
CA ASP A 55 -19.08 -4.14 -1.98
C ASP A 55 -18.28 -3.21 -1.07
N PHE A 56 -16.96 -3.23 -1.19
CA PHE A 56 -16.06 -2.36 -0.43
C PHE A 56 -14.69 -2.20 -1.10
N TYR A 57 -13.98 -1.17 -0.67
CA TYR A 57 -12.59 -0.89 -1.02
C TYR A 57 -11.76 -0.70 0.25
N VAL A 58 -10.54 -1.18 0.24
CA VAL A 58 -9.53 -0.93 1.29
C VAL A 58 -8.30 -0.27 0.67
N GLY A 59 -7.97 0.89 1.17
CA GLY A 59 -6.80 1.63 0.69
C GLY A 59 -6.81 3.09 1.13
N GLN A 60 -6.04 3.88 0.42
CA GLN A 60 -6.01 5.33 0.61
C GLN A 60 -7.28 5.97 0.05
N PHE A 61 -7.77 6.98 0.76
CA PHE A 61 -8.99 7.67 0.40
C PHE A 61 -8.81 9.17 0.62
N ALA A 62 -8.67 9.91 -0.47
CA ALA A 62 -8.33 11.34 -0.42
C ALA A 62 -9.54 12.27 -0.44
N ARG A 63 -10.73 11.81 -0.89
CA ARG A 63 -11.88 12.67 -1.14
C ARG A 63 -13.15 12.11 -0.51
N PRO A 64 -13.54 12.58 0.69
CA PRO A 64 -14.79 12.19 1.33
C PRO A 64 -16.00 12.48 0.42
N GLN A 65 -16.93 11.52 0.38
CA GLN A 65 -18.19 11.62 -0.35
C GLN A 65 -19.33 11.25 0.61
N VAL A 66 -20.41 12.01 0.62
CA VAL A 66 -21.50 11.84 1.61
C VAL A 66 -22.20 10.48 1.54
N TRP A 67 -22.15 9.81 0.39
CA TRP A 67 -22.74 8.48 0.22
C TRP A 67 -21.78 7.33 0.50
N LEU A 68 -20.51 7.62 0.76
CA LEU A 68 -19.50 6.64 1.16
C LEU A 68 -19.20 6.73 2.65
N SER A 69 -19.26 5.58 3.31
CA SER A 69 -18.71 5.41 4.64
C SER A 69 -17.22 5.17 4.53
N ALA A 70 -16.43 5.91 5.29
CA ALA A 70 -14.98 5.75 5.38
C ALA A 70 -14.58 5.50 6.83
N THR A 71 -14.24 4.26 7.14
CA THR A 71 -13.77 3.87 8.47
C THR A 71 -12.23 3.85 8.47
N PRO A 72 -11.56 4.71 9.25
CA PRO A 72 -10.10 4.70 9.34
C PRO A 72 -9.59 3.34 9.84
N ILE A 73 -8.53 2.85 9.20
CA ILE A 73 -7.84 1.63 9.60
C ILE A 73 -6.59 1.96 10.42
N GLY A 74 -5.88 3.03 10.05
CA GLY A 74 -4.69 3.50 10.74
C GLY A 74 -3.68 4.15 9.81
N ARG A 75 -2.56 4.57 10.40
CA ARG A 75 -1.39 5.08 9.69
C ARG A 75 -0.35 4.00 9.60
N SER A 76 0.23 3.87 8.42
CA SER A 76 1.30 2.90 8.15
C SER A 76 2.57 3.61 7.71
N PRO A 77 3.72 3.30 8.31
CA PRO A 77 4.99 3.89 7.92
C PRO A 77 5.39 3.47 6.51
N VAL A 78 6.27 4.25 5.91
CA VAL A 78 6.87 3.96 4.61
C VAL A 78 8.36 3.65 4.79
N ALA A 79 8.94 2.99 3.79
CA ALA A 79 10.36 2.70 3.70
C ALA A 79 10.91 3.16 2.35
N LEU A 80 12.22 3.37 2.28
CA LEU A 80 12.94 3.58 1.04
C LEU A 80 13.36 2.22 0.48
N ILE A 81 12.98 1.94 -0.76
CA ILE A 81 13.44 0.77 -1.51
C ILE A 81 14.33 1.28 -2.63
N SER A 82 15.58 0.85 -2.65
CA SER A 82 16.58 1.34 -3.60
C SER A 82 17.24 0.19 -4.34
N GLY A 83 17.60 0.39 -5.60
CA GLY A 83 18.50 -0.54 -6.28
C GLY A 83 19.83 -0.68 -5.53
N VAL A 84 20.41 -1.87 -5.54
CA VAL A 84 21.67 -2.14 -4.81
C VAL A 84 22.83 -1.25 -5.27
N GLU A 85 22.81 -0.77 -6.50
CA GLU A 85 23.79 0.16 -7.05
C GLU A 85 23.86 1.49 -6.26
N ARG A 86 22.79 1.83 -5.52
CA ARG A 86 22.75 3.00 -4.64
C ARG A 86 23.69 2.89 -3.45
N GLY A 87 24.06 1.67 -3.05
CA GLY A 87 25.06 1.42 -2.01
C GLY A 87 24.57 1.67 -0.58
N PHE A 88 23.27 1.71 -0.31
CA PHE A 88 22.75 1.83 1.05
C PHE A 88 22.92 0.51 1.82
N ALA A 89 23.28 0.62 3.11
CA ALA A 89 23.35 -0.54 3.98
C ALA A 89 21.92 -1.06 4.29
N PRO A 90 21.62 -2.37 4.09
CA PRO A 90 20.30 -2.92 4.32
C PRO A 90 19.79 -2.67 5.74
N MET A 91 18.51 -2.34 5.85
CA MET A 91 17.78 -2.12 7.11
C MET A 91 18.36 -1.03 8.03
N LYS A 92 19.37 -0.29 7.59
CA LYS A 92 19.85 0.88 8.33
C LYS A 92 18.84 2.02 8.18
N PRO A 93 18.33 2.60 9.29
CA PRO A 93 17.47 3.77 9.23
C PRO A 93 18.14 4.92 8.48
N ILE A 94 17.38 5.59 7.62
CA ILE A 94 17.92 6.63 6.74
C ILE A 94 17.16 7.94 6.94
N SER A 95 17.92 9.05 6.99
CA SER A 95 17.36 10.40 6.95
C SER A 95 17.34 10.90 5.51
N LEU A 96 16.16 11.14 4.96
CA LEU A 96 16.01 11.64 3.58
C LEU A 96 16.51 13.08 3.42
N ARG A 97 16.69 13.81 4.53
CA ARG A 97 17.30 15.15 4.53
C ARG A 97 18.81 15.14 4.35
N ARG A 98 19.46 14.01 4.69
CA ARG A 98 20.93 13.90 4.81
C ARG A 98 21.59 12.98 3.79
N VAL A 99 20.78 12.27 3.00
CA VAL A 99 21.32 11.45 1.91
C VAL A 99 21.66 12.30 0.70
N THR A 100 22.51 11.77 -0.16
CA THR A 100 22.73 12.35 -1.48
C THR A 100 21.41 12.39 -2.25
N PRO A 101 21.17 13.42 -3.07
CA PRO A 101 19.90 13.58 -3.75
C PRO A 101 19.40 12.31 -4.43
N LEU A 102 18.12 12.02 -4.28
CA LEU A 102 17.50 10.78 -4.75
C LEU A 102 16.94 10.93 -6.16
N LYS A 103 17.10 9.88 -6.95
CA LYS A 103 16.32 9.66 -8.16
C LYS A 103 15.12 8.81 -7.74
N LEU A 104 13.89 9.35 -7.81
CA LEU A 104 12.69 8.71 -7.30
C LEU A 104 11.76 8.23 -8.40
N SER A 105 11.46 6.93 -8.38
CA SER A 105 10.29 6.37 -9.05
C SER A 105 9.07 6.63 -8.17
N VAL A 106 8.12 7.39 -8.69
CA VAL A 106 6.93 7.83 -7.95
C VAL A 106 5.65 7.28 -8.60
N PRO A 107 4.58 7.05 -7.80
CA PRO A 107 3.30 6.62 -8.33
C PRO A 107 2.62 7.73 -9.14
N SER A 108 1.42 7.46 -9.67
CA SER A 108 0.63 8.45 -10.41
C SER A 108 0.35 9.71 -9.58
N SER A 109 0.07 10.82 -10.23
CA SER A 109 -0.14 12.13 -9.59
C SER A 109 -1.35 12.19 -8.64
N THR A 110 -2.31 11.29 -8.82
CA THR A 110 -3.51 11.18 -7.95
C THR A 110 -3.25 10.41 -6.66
N HIS A 111 -2.10 9.78 -6.50
CA HIS A 111 -1.78 8.98 -5.33
C HIS A 111 -1.40 9.88 -4.14
N SER A 112 -2.03 9.68 -2.98
CA SER A 112 -1.84 10.51 -1.79
C SER A 112 -0.40 10.51 -1.26
N LEU A 113 0.33 9.38 -1.36
CA LEU A 113 1.74 9.30 -0.97
C LEU A 113 2.62 10.17 -1.86
N ARG A 114 2.33 10.25 -3.17
CA ARG A 114 3.05 11.16 -4.07
C ARG A 114 2.94 12.61 -3.63
N SER A 115 1.74 13.07 -3.31
CA SER A 115 1.53 14.45 -2.84
C SER A 115 2.35 14.75 -1.57
N ARG A 116 2.44 13.79 -0.65
CA ARG A 116 3.27 13.92 0.58
C ARG A 116 4.77 13.95 0.27
N ILE A 117 5.23 13.14 -0.68
CA ILE A 117 6.64 13.15 -1.14
C ILE A 117 6.97 14.50 -1.79
N GLU A 118 6.10 15.00 -2.66
CA GLU A 118 6.29 16.30 -3.33
C GLU A 118 6.27 17.47 -2.35
N GLU A 119 5.40 17.43 -1.34
CA GLU A 119 5.37 18.43 -0.27
C GLU A 119 6.66 18.40 0.55
N ALA A 120 7.10 17.22 0.98
CA ALA A 120 8.36 17.07 1.71
C ALA A 120 9.58 17.51 0.89
N ALA A 121 9.58 17.29 -0.42
CA ALA A 121 10.62 17.75 -1.32
C ALA A 121 10.61 19.29 -1.44
N ARG A 122 9.45 19.92 -1.59
CA ARG A 122 9.34 21.40 -1.61
C ARG A 122 9.80 22.05 -0.30
N ASN A 123 9.60 21.36 0.82
CA ASN A 123 10.03 21.82 2.16
C ASN A 123 11.51 21.52 2.45
N GLY A 124 12.24 20.94 1.51
CA GLY A 124 13.65 20.54 1.72
C GLY A 124 13.84 19.36 2.67
N GLU A 125 12.78 18.60 2.92
CA GLU A 125 12.81 17.43 3.80
C GLU A 125 13.27 16.17 3.07
N ILE A 126 13.16 16.16 1.74
CA ILE A 126 13.70 15.13 0.85
C ILE A 126 14.51 15.82 -0.23
N LEU A 127 15.75 15.39 -0.40
CA LEU A 127 16.60 15.87 -1.46
C LEU A 127 16.35 15.03 -2.72
N VAL A 128 15.69 15.61 -3.72
CA VAL A 128 15.33 14.95 -4.98
C VAL A 128 16.14 15.53 -6.12
N GLU A 129 16.88 14.68 -6.81
CA GLU A 129 17.62 15.01 -8.03
C GLU A 129 16.69 14.92 -9.26
N ARG A 130 15.92 13.83 -9.31
CA ARG A 130 15.10 13.51 -10.48
C ARG A 130 13.91 12.64 -10.10
N THR A 131 12.81 12.75 -10.83
CA THR A 131 11.64 11.88 -10.68
C THR A 131 11.26 11.22 -12.00
N ILE A 132 10.74 10.00 -11.91
CA ILE A 132 10.02 9.31 -13.00
C ILE A 132 8.68 8.83 -12.46
N THR A 133 7.62 8.97 -13.24
CA THR A 133 6.30 8.47 -12.88
C THR A 133 6.09 7.10 -13.49
N ILE A 134 5.93 6.08 -12.63
CA ILE A 134 5.57 4.72 -13.03
C ILE A 134 4.32 4.33 -12.25
N ALA A 135 3.17 4.28 -12.93
CA ALA A 135 1.89 3.99 -12.29
C ALA A 135 1.76 2.53 -11.84
N SER A 136 2.39 1.59 -12.55
CA SER A 136 2.41 0.19 -12.19
C SER A 136 3.41 -0.06 -11.07
N LEU A 137 2.93 -0.56 -9.91
CA LEU A 137 3.79 -0.93 -8.78
C LEU A 137 4.85 -1.95 -9.18
N SER A 138 4.45 -3.00 -9.91
CA SER A 138 5.39 -4.06 -10.32
C SER A 138 6.46 -3.54 -11.28
N ALA A 139 6.08 -2.70 -12.24
CA ALA A 139 7.03 -2.08 -13.15
C ALA A 139 7.98 -1.11 -12.42
N GLY A 140 7.47 -0.35 -11.46
CA GLY A 140 8.28 0.55 -10.63
C GLY A 140 9.30 -0.19 -9.79
N LEU A 141 8.91 -1.27 -9.13
CA LEU A 141 9.83 -2.11 -8.35
C LEU A 141 10.90 -2.77 -9.23
N GLU A 142 10.52 -3.30 -10.39
CA GLU A 142 11.46 -3.91 -11.32
C GLU A 142 12.44 -2.88 -11.90
N PHE A 143 11.97 -1.65 -12.20
CA PHE A 143 12.83 -0.55 -12.63
C PHE A 143 13.86 -0.18 -11.55
N VAL A 144 13.42 -0.05 -10.29
CA VAL A 144 14.31 0.23 -9.16
C VAL A 144 15.36 -0.88 -9.00
N ALA A 145 14.95 -2.15 -9.11
CA ALA A 145 15.85 -3.29 -8.96
C ALA A 145 16.96 -3.37 -10.03
N GLN A 146 16.82 -2.64 -11.14
CA GLN A 146 17.79 -2.63 -12.26
C GLN A 146 18.61 -1.35 -12.34
N THR A 147 18.47 -0.43 -11.39
CA THR A 147 19.03 0.91 -11.48
C THR A 147 19.50 1.44 -10.13
N ASP A 148 20.10 2.63 -10.13
CA ASP A 148 20.43 3.42 -8.92
C ASP A 148 19.26 4.26 -8.39
N TRP A 149 18.04 4.02 -8.88
CA TRP A 149 16.82 4.71 -8.46
C TRP A 149 16.25 4.13 -7.17
N SER A 150 15.34 4.87 -6.56
CA SER A 150 14.66 4.50 -5.33
C SER A 150 13.17 4.74 -5.44
N SER A 151 12.39 4.07 -4.60
CA SER A 151 10.96 4.34 -4.37
C SER A 151 10.69 4.47 -2.89
N ILE A 152 9.75 5.33 -2.52
CA ILE A 152 9.21 5.43 -1.16
C ILE A 152 7.87 4.71 -1.16
N LEU A 153 7.76 3.60 -0.44
CA LEU A 153 6.61 2.71 -0.47
C LEU A 153 6.21 2.27 0.94
N PRO A 154 4.93 1.91 1.15
CA PRO A 154 4.47 1.41 2.43
C PRO A 154 5.24 0.18 2.91
N PHE A 155 5.34 0.02 4.24
CA PHE A 155 6.13 -1.04 4.88
C PHE A 155 5.75 -2.46 4.44
N TRP A 156 4.47 -2.73 4.12
CA TRP A 156 4.04 -4.07 3.67
C TRP A 156 4.66 -4.48 2.34
N ILE A 157 4.94 -3.51 1.45
CA ILE A 157 5.70 -3.77 0.21
C ILE A 157 7.17 -4.00 0.57
N ALA A 158 7.73 -3.17 1.45
CA ALA A 158 9.10 -3.30 1.91
C ALA A 158 9.38 -4.68 2.54
N LEU A 159 8.45 -5.22 3.35
CA LEU A 159 8.55 -6.57 3.90
C LEU A 159 8.71 -7.65 2.82
N LYS A 160 7.98 -7.53 1.71
CA LYS A 160 8.09 -8.48 0.59
C LYS A 160 9.40 -8.38 -0.17
N GLU A 161 10.05 -7.23 -0.11
CA GLU A 161 11.32 -6.99 -0.80
C GLU A 161 12.56 -7.33 0.05
N LEU A 162 12.42 -7.65 1.34
CA LEU A 162 13.56 -7.96 2.23
C LEU A 162 14.44 -9.13 1.75
N GLY A 163 13.87 -10.09 1.03
CA GLY A 163 14.61 -11.21 0.45
C GLY A 163 15.09 -10.99 -0.98
N ASN A 164 14.86 -9.82 -1.55
CA ASN A 164 15.24 -9.50 -2.91
C ASN A 164 16.66 -8.91 -2.94
N GLU A 165 17.65 -9.70 -3.38
CA GLU A 165 19.06 -9.30 -3.42
C GLU A 165 19.36 -8.13 -4.39
N ARG A 166 18.42 -7.77 -5.26
CA ARG A 166 18.58 -6.66 -6.22
C ARG A 166 18.17 -5.30 -5.65
N VAL A 167 17.58 -5.27 -4.46
CA VAL A 167 17.16 -4.04 -3.81
C VAL A 167 17.61 -3.98 -2.36
N THR A 168 17.69 -2.76 -1.84
CA THR A 168 17.95 -2.49 -0.43
C THR A 168 16.72 -1.84 0.17
N VAL A 169 16.29 -2.30 1.32
CA VAL A 169 15.18 -1.73 2.11
C VAL A 169 15.77 -0.95 3.28
N ASN A 170 15.35 0.30 3.43
CA ASN A 170 15.77 1.16 4.52
C ASN A 170 14.54 1.79 5.20
N PRO A 171 14.36 1.61 6.52
CA PRO A 171 13.40 2.39 7.29
C PRO A 171 13.72 3.89 7.19
N ILE A 172 12.70 4.74 7.06
CA ILE A 172 12.90 6.19 7.00
C ILE A 172 12.84 6.76 8.41
N ALA A 173 13.95 7.33 8.87
CA ALA A 173 14.04 7.96 10.19
C ALA A 173 13.42 9.37 10.18
N ASP A 174 13.63 10.13 9.12
CA ASP A 174 13.04 11.43 8.88
C ASP A 174 13.02 11.78 7.37
N PRO A 175 12.03 12.59 6.90
CA PRO A 175 10.87 13.05 7.62
C PRO A 175 9.91 11.90 7.97
N SER A 176 8.99 12.15 8.92
CA SER A 176 7.94 11.18 9.24
C SER A 176 6.90 11.14 8.12
N LEU A 177 7.00 10.14 7.28
CA LEU A 177 6.06 9.86 6.19
C LEU A 177 5.22 8.62 6.51
N SER A 178 3.94 8.69 6.19
CA SER A 178 3.01 7.58 6.39
C SER A 178 1.90 7.60 5.35
N VAL A 179 1.24 6.46 5.16
CA VAL A 179 0.00 6.36 4.42
C VAL A 179 -1.15 6.11 5.39
N GLU A 180 -2.31 6.72 5.10
CA GLU A 180 -3.54 6.49 5.85
C GLU A 180 -4.44 5.57 5.06
N LEU A 181 -4.94 4.54 5.72
CA LEU A 181 -5.83 3.55 5.13
C LEU A 181 -7.24 3.68 5.71
N ALA A 182 -8.22 3.38 4.88
CA ALA A 182 -9.62 3.31 5.27
C ALA A 182 -10.33 2.14 4.60
N LEU A 183 -11.37 1.65 5.27
CA LEU A 183 -12.39 0.78 4.69
C LEU A 183 -13.50 1.67 4.14
N ILE A 184 -13.81 1.53 2.87
CA ILE A 184 -14.80 2.32 2.13
C ILE A 184 -15.94 1.41 1.65
N HIS A 185 -17.16 1.80 1.89
CA HIS A 185 -18.35 1.16 1.34
C HIS A 185 -19.52 2.17 1.21
N LEU A 186 -20.56 1.84 0.49
CA LEU A 186 -21.76 2.66 0.43
C LEU A 186 -22.44 2.73 1.79
N VAL A 187 -22.82 3.93 2.25
CA VAL A 187 -23.55 4.14 3.50
C VAL A 187 -24.86 3.31 3.51
N GLN A 188 -25.56 3.28 2.37
CA GLN A 188 -26.83 2.58 2.23
C GLN A 188 -26.68 1.07 2.01
N ARG A 189 -25.44 0.58 1.84
CA ARG A 189 -25.15 -0.84 1.64
C ARG A 189 -24.05 -1.30 2.59
N PRO A 190 -24.40 -1.59 3.85
CA PRO A 190 -23.47 -2.15 4.81
C PRO A 190 -22.87 -3.46 4.31
N LEU A 191 -21.65 -3.77 4.78
CA LEU A 191 -20.99 -5.02 4.40
C LEU A 191 -21.86 -6.24 4.73
N SER A 192 -22.03 -7.11 3.75
CA SER A 192 -22.60 -8.43 3.96
C SER A 192 -21.76 -9.21 4.99
N ARG A 193 -22.31 -10.28 5.52
CA ARG A 193 -21.57 -11.16 6.44
C ARG A 193 -20.32 -11.75 5.76
N ALA A 194 -20.44 -12.13 4.49
CA ALA A 194 -19.31 -12.63 3.71
C ALA A 194 -18.24 -11.56 3.49
N SER A 195 -18.65 -10.33 3.10
CA SER A 195 -17.73 -9.21 2.92
C SER A 195 -17.02 -8.82 4.21
N ARG A 196 -17.72 -8.86 5.35
CA ARG A 196 -17.12 -8.56 6.65
C ARG A 196 -16.06 -9.58 7.04
N HIS A 197 -16.33 -10.87 6.88
CA HIS A 197 -15.34 -11.90 7.15
C HIS A 197 -14.09 -11.78 6.27
N LEU A 198 -14.25 -11.42 4.98
CA LEU A 198 -13.08 -11.17 4.12
C LEU A 198 -12.25 -9.99 4.64
N TYR A 199 -12.93 -8.89 5.00
CA TYR A 199 -12.27 -7.73 5.59
C TYR A 199 -11.56 -8.08 6.90
N ASP A 200 -12.18 -8.86 7.78
CA ASP A 200 -11.59 -9.27 9.06
C ASP A 200 -10.31 -10.11 8.84
N HIS A 201 -10.34 -11.07 7.91
CA HIS A 201 -9.15 -11.84 7.52
C HIS A 201 -8.02 -10.94 6.98
N PHE A 202 -8.38 -9.95 6.17
CA PHE A 202 -7.43 -8.97 5.68
C PHE A 202 -6.82 -8.14 6.83
N ARG A 203 -7.64 -7.67 7.76
CA ARG A 203 -7.19 -6.88 8.93
C ARG A 203 -6.23 -7.67 9.82
N GLU A 204 -6.54 -8.94 10.08
CA GLU A 204 -5.66 -9.82 10.83
C GLU A 204 -4.29 -9.95 10.16
N GLU A 205 -4.28 -10.18 8.84
CA GLU A 205 -3.02 -10.30 8.09
C GLU A 205 -2.23 -8.99 8.09
N LEU A 206 -2.89 -7.84 7.90
CA LEU A 206 -2.24 -6.53 7.98
C LEU A 206 -1.61 -6.32 9.37
N THR A 207 -2.31 -6.68 10.44
CA THR A 207 -1.80 -6.61 11.80
C THR A 207 -0.56 -7.49 12.01
N GLN A 208 -0.55 -8.70 11.43
CA GLN A 208 0.62 -9.58 11.48
C GLN A 208 1.82 -8.96 10.74
N CYS A 209 1.60 -8.36 9.57
CA CYS A 209 2.63 -7.62 8.84
C CYS A 209 3.19 -6.45 9.66
N GLU A 210 2.33 -5.70 10.35
CA GLU A 210 2.74 -4.59 11.24
C GLU A 210 3.62 -5.09 12.40
N GLN A 211 3.23 -6.18 13.04
CA GLN A 211 4.00 -6.80 14.13
C GLN A 211 5.36 -7.31 13.63
N GLU A 212 5.40 -7.92 12.46
CA GLU A 212 6.66 -8.36 11.85
C GLU A 212 7.59 -7.19 11.55
N TRP A 213 7.06 -6.12 10.92
CA TRP A 213 7.83 -4.91 10.66
C TRP A 213 8.42 -4.30 11.94
N GLN A 214 7.61 -4.17 13.01
CA GLN A 214 8.07 -3.67 14.30
C GLN A 214 9.14 -4.56 14.94
N ARG A 215 9.04 -5.88 14.76
CA ARG A 215 10.05 -6.83 15.26
C ARG A 215 11.40 -6.66 14.55
N ILE A 216 11.37 -6.44 13.24
CA ILE A 216 12.58 -6.26 12.43
C ILE A 216 13.27 -4.93 12.72
N LEU A 217 12.53 -3.91 13.13
CA LEU A 217 13.06 -2.59 13.48
C LEU A 217 13.76 -2.54 14.86
N ARG A 218 13.60 -3.55 15.69
CA ARG A 218 14.23 -3.65 17.04
C ARG A 218 15.63 -4.23 16.98
#